data_7fa6890fa05f66b5063416edbbb3d0f2
#
_entry.id   7fa6890fa05f66b5063416edbbb3d0f2
#
_cell.length_a   1.000
_cell.length_b   1.000
_cell.length_c   1.000
_cell.angle_alpha   90.00
_cell.angle_beta   90.00
_cell.angle_gamma   90.00
#
_symmetry.space_group_name_H-M   'P 1'
#
loop_
_entity.id
_entity.type
_entity.pdbx_description
1 polymer ?
#
loop_
_entity_poly.entity_id
_entity_poly.type
_entity_poly.pdbx_seq_one_letter_code
_entity_poly.pdbx_strand_id
1 'polypeptide(L)'
;LSLVGSEMCIRDSGILDKFKFFFEDFKRSLGRCHFGRIKKITLSRWYVEHNAEALIEDTILHEIAHALDYLERGYSNHDKHWKKICVRIGAKPERCSKNADKPEGHYKYSVTCCDKTYGKHRKSRGRTYSCPQCRKRLKFVKNY
;
A
#
# COMPACT_ATOMS: atom_id res chain seq x y z
N LEU A 1 -0.91 -20.28 -9.73
CA LEU A 1 -0.84 -19.87 -8.34
C LEU A 1 -1.92 -20.59 -7.56
N SER A 2 -1.51 -21.48 -6.67
CA SER A 2 -2.42 -22.27 -5.82
C SER A 2 -2.94 -21.37 -4.67
N LEU A 3 -3.98 -20.59 -4.94
CA LEU A 3 -4.70 -19.81 -3.94
C LEU A 3 -5.86 -20.58 -3.28
N VAL A 4 -5.99 -21.87 -3.56
CA VAL A 4 -7.15 -22.71 -3.16
C VAL A 4 -7.41 -22.66 -1.65
N GLY A 5 -6.38 -22.67 -0.80
CA GLY A 5 -6.56 -22.60 0.65
C GLY A 5 -6.91 -21.19 1.16
N SER A 6 -6.35 -20.16 0.56
CA SER A 6 -6.61 -18.75 0.92
C SER A 6 -7.99 -18.29 0.45
N GLU A 7 -8.42 -18.70 -0.75
CA GLU A 7 -9.77 -18.39 -1.26
C GLU A 7 -10.87 -19.02 -0.37
N MET A 8 -10.71 -20.26 0.06
CA MET A 8 -11.66 -20.88 0.99
C MET A 8 -11.74 -20.12 2.31
N CYS A 9 -10.59 -19.75 2.89
CA CYS A 9 -10.55 -19.00 4.15
C CYS A 9 -11.22 -17.62 4.03
N ILE A 10 -11.04 -16.95 2.90
CA ILE A 10 -11.65 -15.65 2.60
C ILE A 10 -13.17 -15.79 2.40
N ARG A 11 -13.63 -16.79 1.67
CA ARG A 11 -15.07 -17.06 1.46
C ARG A 11 -15.79 -17.41 2.76
N ASP A 12 -15.22 -18.29 3.55
CA ASP A 12 -15.82 -18.76 4.81
C ASP A 12 -15.89 -17.67 5.88
N SER A 13 -15.05 -16.63 5.77
CA SER A 13 -15.05 -15.49 6.70
C SER A 13 -16.23 -14.53 6.53
N GLY A 14 -16.99 -14.62 5.41
CA GLY A 14 -18.06 -13.68 5.05
C GLY A 14 -17.56 -12.25 4.77
N ILE A 15 -16.27 -12.11 4.48
CA ILE A 15 -15.65 -10.79 4.25
C ILE A 15 -16.22 -10.10 3.01
N LEU A 16 -16.54 -10.88 1.96
CA LEU A 16 -17.09 -10.37 0.70
C LEU A 16 -18.49 -9.75 0.89
N ASP A 17 -19.24 -10.21 1.88
CA ASP A 17 -20.56 -9.67 2.24
C ASP A 17 -20.45 -8.42 3.12
N LYS A 18 -19.39 -8.32 3.92
CA LYS A 18 -19.21 -7.26 4.91
C LYS A 18 -18.39 -6.07 4.40
N PHE A 19 -17.47 -6.32 3.48
CA PHE A 19 -16.58 -5.29 2.92
C PHE A 19 -16.82 -5.11 1.42
N LYS A 20 -16.96 -3.85 1.01
CA LYS A 20 -17.07 -3.46 -0.41
C LYS A 20 -15.68 -3.07 -0.96
N PHE A 21 -15.41 -3.37 -2.23
CA PHE A 21 -14.16 -3.05 -2.90
C PHE A 21 -14.33 -1.86 -3.84
N PHE A 22 -13.41 -0.90 -3.75
CA PHE A 22 -13.41 0.29 -4.60
C PHE A 22 -12.00 0.66 -5.05
N PHE A 23 -11.93 1.41 -6.15
CA PHE A 23 -10.72 2.12 -6.57
C PHE A 23 -10.88 3.60 -6.24
N GLU A 24 -9.84 4.19 -5.65
CA GLU A 24 -9.81 5.61 -5.29
C GLU A 24 -8.50 6.26 -5.73
N ASP A 25 -8.54 7.57 -6.01
CA ASP A 25 -7.37 8.33 -6.45
C ASP A 25 -6.60 8.89 -5.26
N PHE A 26 -5.84 8.04 -4.58
CA PHE A 26 -4.92 8.46 -3.53
C PHE A 26 -3.48 8.11 -3.88
N LYS A 27 -2.53 9.01 -3.55
CA LYS A 27 -1.13 8.93 -4.00
C LYS A 27 -0.16 8.38 -2.96
N ARG A 28 -0.57 8.23 -1.71
CA ARG A 28 0.33 7.87 -0.61
C ARG A 28 0.30 6.41 -0.21
N SER A 29 -0.83 5.79 -0.34
CA SER A 29 -1.07 4.39 0.04
C SER A 29 -1.32 3.58 -1.22
N LEU A 30 -1.01 2.29 -1.18
CA LEU A 30 -1.33 1.34 -2.26
C LEU A 30 -2.75 0.82 -2.11
N GLY A 31 -3.14 0.50 -0.87
CA GLY A 31 -4.47 0.11 -0.46
C GLY A 31 -4.83 0.70 0.90
N ARG A 32 -6.08 0.56 1.29
CA ARG A 32 -6.61 0.92 2.62
C ARG A 32 -7.78 0.05 2.99
N CYS A 33 -7.81 -0.40 4.23
CA CYS A 33 -8.99 -1.01 4.83
C CYS A 33 -9.69 -0.01 5.75
N HIS A 34 -10.99 0.18 5.55
CA HIS A 34 -11.81 1.13 6.32
C HIS A 34 -12.80 0.37 7.20
N PHE A 35 -12.80 0.69 8.49
CA PHE A 35 -13.61 0.06 9.52
C PHE A 35 -14.78 0.93 10.03
N GLY A 36 -15.07 2.03 9.33
CA GLY A 36 -16.14 2.95 9.70
C GLY A 36 -17.55 2.39 9.48
N ARG A 37 -18.54 3.29 9.41
CA ARG A 37 -19.94 2.94 9.17
C ARG A 37 -20.13 2.09 7.91
N ILE A 38 -19.38 2.43 6.85
CA ILE A 38 -19.28 1.60 5.64
C ILE A 38 -17.91 0.92 5.67
N LYS A 39 -17.91 -0.40 5.79
CA LYS A 39 -16.69 -1.21 5.71
C LYS A 39 -16.29 -1.37 4.25
N LYS A 40 -15.08 -0.93 3.91
CA LYS A 40 -14.59 -1.02 2.54
C LYS A 40 -13.09 -1.25 2.47
N ILE A 41 -12.68 -1.92 1.42
CA ILE A 41 -11.28 -2.03 0.99
C ILE A 41 -11.13 -1.18 -0.27
N THR A 42 -10.16 -0.27 -0.27
CA THR A 42 -9.89 0.59 -1.41
C THR A 42 -8.46 0.39 -1.90
N LEU A 43 -8.29 0.36 -3.22
CA LEU A 43 -6.99 0.31 -3.88
C LEU A 43 -6.73 1.61 -4.62
N SER A 44 -5.49 2.03 -4.65
CA SER A 44 -5.09 3.20 -5.43
C SER A 44 -5.14 2.89 -6.92
N ARG A 45 -5.88 3.68 -7.71
CA ARG A 45 -6.01 3.51 -9.16
C ARG A 45 -4.65 3.54 -9.85
N TRP A 46 -3.79 4.53 -9.53
CA TRP A 46 -2.45 4.62 -10.10
C TRP A 46 -1.59 3.37 -9.83
N TYR A 47 -1.78 2.76 -8.65
CA TYR A 47 -1.02 1.58 -8.27
C TYR A 47 -1.40 0.37 -9.14
N VAL A 48 -2.69 0.16 -9.33
CA VAL A 48 -3.21 -0.93 -10.16
C VAL A 48 -2.82 -0.76 -11.64
N GLU A 49 -2.80 0.47 -12.13
CA GLU A 49 -2.45 0.78 -13.53
C GLU A 49 -0.95 0.64 -13.83
N HIS A 50 -0.06 0.74 -12.84
CA HIS A 50 1.40 0.83 -13.04
C HIS A 50 2.20 -0.33 -12.44
N ASN A 51 1.55 -1.33 -11.87
CA ASN A 51 2.24 -2.42 -11.19
C ASN A 51 1.78 -3.80 -11.70
N ALA A 52 2.66 -4.80 -11.54
CA ALA A 52 2.37 -6.17 -11.90
C ALA A 52 1.27 -6.78 -11.03
N GLU A 53 0.49 -7.68 -11.60
CA GLU A 53 -0.63 -8.37 -10.95
C GLU A 53 -0.23 -9.01 -9.61
N ALA A 54 0.93 -9.65 -9.53
CA ALA A 54 1.41 -10.27 -8.29
C ALA A 54 1.58 -9.26 -7.13
N LEU A 55 2.00 -8.02 -7.40
CA LEU A 55 2.10 -6.95 -6.39
C LEU A 55 0.73 -6.44 -5.98
N ILE A 56 -0.20 -6.37 -6.92
CA ILE A 56 -1.58 -5.96 -6.67
C ILE A 56 -2.28 -7.00 -5.79
N GLU A 57 -2.15 -8.28 -6.12
CA GLU A 57 -2.69 -9.39 -5.31
C GLU A 57 -2.16 -9.36 -3.88
N ASP A 58 -0.85 -9.18 -3.69
CA ASP A 58 -0.26 -9.10 -2.36
C ASP A 58 -0.83 -7.91 -1.55
N THR A 59 -1.07 -6.77 -2.21
CA THR A 59 -1.72 -5.62 -1.57
C THR A 59 -3.19 -5.90 -1.23
N ILE A 60 -3.93 -6.55 -2.10
CA ILE A 60 -5.32 -6.97 -1.84
C ILE A 60 -5.37 -7.89 -0.62
N LEU A 61 -4.51 -8.91 -0.58
CA LEU A 61 -4.43 -9.84 0.55
C LEU A 61 -4.01 -9.14 1.85
N HIS A 62 -3.13 -8.15 1.78
CA HIS A 62 -2.76 -7.31 2.93
C HIS A 62 -3.98 -6.58 3.52
N GLU A 63 -4.79 -5.95 2.68
CA GLU A 63 -6.01 -5.27 3.13
C GLU A 63 -7.10 -6.25 3.61
N ILE A 64 -7.19 -7.41 3.00
CA ILE A 64 -8.06 -8.51 3.48
C ILE A 64 -7.60 -9.00 4.84
N ALA A 65 -6.30 -9.13 5.09
CA ALA A 65 -5.78 -9.49 6.41
C ALA A 65 -6.19 -8.47 7.49
N HIS A 66 -6.19 -7.17 7.18
CA HIS A 66 -6.71 -6.14 8.08
C HIS A 66 -8.21 -6.29 8.32
N ALA A 67 -8.98 -6.61 7.31
CA ALA A 67 -10.42 -6.82 7.44
C ALA A 67 -10.74 -8.05 8.30
N LEU A 68 -10.04 -9.16 8.10
CA LEU A 68 -10.18 -10.37 8.91
C LEU A 68 -9.79 -10.12 10.37
N ASP A 69 -8.68 -9.44 10.59
CA ASP A 69 -8.20 -9.07 11.91
C ASP A 69 -9.24 -8.21 12.65
N TYR A 70 -9.84 -7.24 11.95
CA TYR A 70 -10.93 -6.44 12.50
C TYR A 70 -12.18 -7.26 12.84
N LEU A 71 -12.57 -8.22 12.01
CA LEU A 71 -13.71 -9.08 12.27
C LEU A 71 -13.48 -9.99 13.49
N GLU A 72 -12.22 -10.42 13.71
CA GLU A 72 -11.86 -11.30 14.84
C GLU A 72 -11.75 -10.55 16.17
N ARG A 73 -11.27 -9.30 16.19
CA ARG A 73 -10.96 -8.57 17.45
C ARG A 73 -11.54 -7.16 17.55
N GLY A 74 -12.21 -6.63 16.54
CA GLY A 74 -12.78 -5.27 16.53
C GLY A 74 -11.78 -4.13 16.25
N TYR A 75 -10.52 -4.44 16.01
CA TYR A 75 -9.48 -3.50 15.59
C TYR A 75 -8.42 -4.23 14.74
N SER A 76 -7.54 -3.50 14.08
CA SER A 76 -6.44 -4.10 13.34
C SER A 76 -5.17 -3.25 13.39
N ASN A 77 -4.04 -3.93 13.59
CA ASN A 77 -2.69 -3.37 13.57
C ASN A 77 -1.74 -4.36 12.90
N HIS A 78 -0.55 -3.91 12.47
CA HIS A 78 0.50 -4.79 11.94
C HIS A 78 1.26 -5.57 13.03
N ASP A 79 0.54 -6.13 13.99
CA ASP A 79 1.08 -6.89 15.11
C ASP A 79 1.20 -8.40 14.80
N LYS A 80 1.53 -9.19 15.82
CA LYS A 80 1.71 -10.65 15.69
C LYS A 80 0.42 -11.37 15.24
N HIS A 81 -0.75 -10.89 15.65
CA HIS A 81 -2.02 -11.49 15.27
C HIS A 81 -2.31 -11.26 13.78
N TRP A 82 -2.19 -10.01 13.31
CA TRP A 82 -2.32 -9.66 11.90
C TRP A 82 -1.32 -10.44 11.02
N LYS A 83 -0.05 -10.58 11.46
CA LYS A 83 0.95 -11.37 10.73
C LYS A 83 0.57 -12.85 10.60
N LYS A 84 -0.04 -13.44 11.63
CA LYS A 84 -0.57 -14.82 11.55
C LYS A 84 -1.69 -14.94 10.52
N ILE A 85 -2.57 -13.95 10.44
CA ILE A 85 -3.61 -13.89 9.42
C ILE A 85 -3.00 -13.78 8.02
N CYS A 86 -2.00 -12.91 7.82
CA CYS A 86 -1.28 -12.81 6.54
C CYS A 86 -0.75 -14.18 6.09
N VAL A 87 -0.05 -14.90 6.96
CA VAL A 87 0.48 -16.24 6.65
C VAL A 87 -0.66 -17.19 6.31
N ARG A 88 -1.76 -17.17 7.08
CA ARG A 88 -2.94 -18.02 6.87
C ARG A 88 -3.58 -17.83 5.50
N ILE A 89 -3.63 -16.61 4.99
CA ILE A 89 -4.24 -16.30 3.69
C ILE A 89 -3.25 -16.17 2.53
N GLY A 90 -1.95 -16.42 2.75
CA GLY A 90 -0.91 -16.35 1.73
C GLY A 90 -0.41 -14.94 1.41
N ALA A 91 -0.69 -13.95 2.26
CA ALA A 91 -0.13 -12.60 2.16
C ALA A 91 1.27 -12.53 2.81
N LYS A 92 2.08 -11.59 2.36
CA LYS A 92 3.35 -11.30 3.03
C LYS A 92 3.10 -10.59 4.36
N PRO A 93 3.67 -11.06 5.48
CA PRO A 93 3.47 -10.46 6.80
C PRO A 93 4.34 -9.21 7.00
N GLU A 94 4.37 -8.33 6.01
CA GLU A 94 5.17 -7.10 5.99
C GLU A 94 4.25 -5.87 5.99
N ARG A 95 4.64 -4.86 6.75
CA ARG A 95 3.85 -3.63 6.89
C ARG A 95 3.68 -2.84 5.59
N CYS A 96 4.68 -2.84 4.73
CA CYS A 96 4.70 -2.03 3.49
C CYS A 96 5.35 -2.79 2.34
N SER A 97 4.77 -2.69 1.15
CA SER A 97 5.47 -3.04 -0.08
C SER A 97 6.49 -1.95 -0.43
N LYS A 98 7.75 -2.35 -0.61
CA LYS A 98 8.85 -1.42 -0.97
C LYS A 98 9.06 -1.30 -2.47
N ASN A 99 8.47 -2.19 -3.26
CA ASN A 99 8.78 -2.41 -4.67
C ASN A 99 7.69 -1.91 -5.64
N ALA A 100 6.81 -1.02 -5.19
CA ALA A 100 5.78 -0.47 -6.06
C ALA A 100 6.38 0.55 -7.05
N ASP A 101 6.16 0.33 -8.34
CA ASP A 101 6.47 1.29 -9.38
C ASP A 101 5.50 2.48 -9.31
N LYS A 102 6.05 3.67 -9.47
CA LYS A 102 5.31 4.93 -9.34
C LYS A 102 5.38 5.71 -10.64
N PRO A 103 4.24 6.21 -11.14
CA PRO A 103 4.23 6.97 -12.37
C PRO A 103 5.02 8.28 -12.22
N GLU A 104 5.44 8.83 -13.36
CA GLU A 104 6.01 10.17 -13.42
C GLU A 104 5.02 11.19 -12.81
N GLY A 105 5.54 12.17 -12.07
CA GLY A 105 4.70 13.17 -11.40
C GLY A 105 3.93 12.66 -10.17
N HIS A 106 4.12 11.40 -9.75
CA HIS A 106 3.47 10.83 -8.56
C HIS A 106 3.72 11.65 -7.29
N TYR A 107 4.94 12.14 -7.12
CA TYR A 107 5.31 12.94 -5.95
C TYR A 107 4.98 14.42 -6.13
N LYS A 108 4.50 15.07 -5.06
CA LYS A 108 4.25 16.51 -5.07
C LYS A 108 5.52 17.34 -5.31
N TYR A 109 6.65 16.84 -4.85
CA TYR A 109 7.97 17.43 -5.05
C TYR A 109 8.94 16.38 -5.56
N SER A 110 9.70 16.68 -6.60
CA SER A 110 10.71 15.76 -7.13
C SER A 110 11.98 16.50 -7.55
N VAL A 111 13.06 15.76 -7.66
CA VAL A 111 14.35 16.20 -8.20
C VAL A 111 15.08 15.01 -8.79
N THR A 112 15.66 15.17 -9.96
CA THR A 112 16.52 14.15 -10.58
C THR A 112 17.99 14.53 -10.39
N CYS A 113 18.79 13.59 -9.94
CA CYS A 113 20.23 13.73 -9.78
C CYS A 113 20.90 12.37 -9.97
N CYS A 114 22.00 12.31 -10.76
CA CYS A 114 22.72 11.06 -11.06
C CYS A 114 21.77 9.95 -11.56
N ASP A 115 20.93 10.27 -12.55
CA ASP A 115 19.95 9.38 -13.18
C ASP A 115 18.92 8.75 -12.21
N LYS A 116 18.81 9.31 -11.01
CA LYS A 116 17.87 8.88 -9.98
C LYS A 116 16.89 9.98 -9.62
N THR A 117 15.60 9.66 -9.64
CA THR A 117 14.55 10.60 -9.21
C THR A 117 14.21 10.37 -7.74
N TYR A 118 14.32 11.44 -6.97
CA TYR A 118 13.94 11.49 -5.56
C TYR A 118 12.61 12.22 -5.43
N GLY A 119 11.66 11.65 -4.71
CA GLY A 119 10.33 12.20 -4.58
C GLY A 119 9.86 12.36 -3.14
N LYS A 120 8.99 13.36 -2.91
CA LYS A 120 8.37 13.65 -1.60
C LYS A 120 6.95 14.15 -1.78
N HIS A 121 6.08 13.82 -0.83
CA HIS A 121 4.72 14.38 -0.77
C HIS A 121 4.61 15.62 0.12
N ARG A 122 5.59 15.88 0.99
CA ARG A 122 5.64 17.03 1.89
C ARG A 122 7.00 17.73 1.83
N LYS A 123 7.01 19.05 1.85
CA LYS A 123 8.22 19.86 2.02
C LYS A 123 8.58 19.90 3.50
N SER A 124 9.79 19.48 3.84
CA SER A 124 10.30 19.60 5.22
C SER A 124 10.84 20.99 5.45
N ARG A 125 10.38 21.67 6.48
CA ARG A 125 10.95 22.97 6.89
C ARG A 125 12.34 22.77 7.50
N GLY A 126 13.30 23.60 7.10
CA GLY A 126 14.66 23.63 7.69
C GLY A 126 15.56 22.43 7.35
N ARG A 127 15.12 21.45 6.56
CA ARG A 127 15.97 20.31 6.16
C ARG A 127 16.52 20.49 4.76
N THR A 128 17.83 20.34 4.61
CA THR A 128 18.51 20.23 3.33
C THR A 128 18.79 18.76 3.02
N TYR A 129 18.76 18.41 1.75
CA TYR A 129 19.01 17.05 1.30
C TYR A 129 20.11 17.07 0.26
N SER A 130 21.00 16.11 0.31
CA SER A 130 22.10 15.93 -0.63
C SER A 130 21.96 14.59 -1.36
N CYS A 131 22.41 14.54 -2.60
CA CYS A 131 22.46 13.30 -3.36
C CYS A 131 23.45 12.32 -2.70
N PRO A 132 23.06 11.06 -2.42
CA PRO A 132 23.96 10.09 -1.82
C PRO A 132 25.17 9.76 -2.69
N GLN A 133 25.05 9.90 -4.02
CA GLN A 133 26.08 9.57 -4.99
C GLN A 133 27.07 10.73 -5.19
N CYS A 134 26.61 11.92 -5.56
CA CYS A 134 27.49 13.05 -5.89
C CYS A 134 27.57 14.13 -4.81
N ARG A 135 26.85 13.97 -3.68
CA ARG A 135 26.81 14.90 -2.55
C ARG A 135 26.26 16.30 -2.84
N LYS A 136 25.89 16.61 -4.08
CA LYS A 136 25.25 17.88 -4.44
C LYS A 136 23.93 18.06 -3.70
N ARG A 137 23.62 19.31 -3.33
CA ARG A 137 22.36 19.68 -2.71
C ARG A 137 21.19 19.46 -3.66
N LEU A 138 20.18 18.73 -3.21
CA LEU A 138 18.95 18.44 -3.96
C LEU A 138 17.97 19.61 -3.81
N LYS A 139 17.61 20.24 -4.93
CA LYS A 139 16.59 21.29 -5.00
C LYS A 139 15.30 20.69 -5.55
N PHE A 140 14.34 20.40 -4.69
CA PHE A 140 13.07 19.81 -5.07
C PHE A 140 12.16 20.82 -5.76
N VAL A 141 11.62 20.44 -6.90
CA VAL A 141 10.64 21.20 -7.68
C VAL A 141 9.24 20.68 -7.32
N LYS A 142 8.26 21.59 -7.26
CA LYS A 142 6.86 21.26 -7.03
C LYS A 142 6.23 20.82 -8.36
N ASN A 143 5.57 19.65 -8.39
CA ASN A 143 4.95 19.09 -9.59
C ASN A 143 3.48 19.49 -9.74
N TYR A 144 2.78 19.68 -8.61
CA TYR A 144 1.35 20.09 -8.57
C TYR A 144 0.98 20.77 -7.26
#